data_f4bcc30fca38f05e633378ab8267a952
#
_entry.id   f4bcc30fca38f05e633378ab8267a952
#
_cell.length_a   1.000
_cell.length_b   1.000
_cell.length_c   1.000
_cell.angle_alpha   90.00
_cell.angle_beta   90.00
_cell.angle_gamma   90.00
#
_symmetry.space_group_name_H-M   'P 1'
#
loop_
_entity.id
_entity.type
_entity.pdbx_description
1 polymer ?
#
loop_
_entity_poly.entity_id
_entity_poly.type
_entity_poly.pdbx_seq_one_letter_code
_entity_poly.pdbx_strand_id
1 'polypeptide(L)'
;MNTRTRKPIRYRRKRRRHLLHFVLPMLCMILALCACASYILNRSAGADSGLVSGILSLLGGSAEKEISRYASANGYDISDYPQSLIDLYDRNKETKDFVFEYPAKKDETPSIDLSTLNTSSVPLLMQWDQRWGYKQYAGDLFGLSGCGPTCLSMVAIYLTGNTNMNPAWMADFASSHGYASDGSGSYWTLFSEGGVSLGFDVTEIPLDEQRIIDNLEVGNPIVAVVGPGDFTTTGHFIVLTGYQNGQIKVNDPNSRKNSKKLWDYDRISGQIKDLWVFR
;
A
#
# COMPACT_ATOMS: atom_id res chain seq x y z
N MET A 1 -38.42 60.97 30.58
CA MET A 1 -37.42 60.00 31.10
C MET A 1 -38.12 58.67 31.27
N ASN A 2 -37.88 57.72 30.35
CA ASN A 2 -38.58 56.44 30.35
C ASN A 2 -37.48 55.32 30.41
N THR A 3 -37.34 54.78 31.59
CA THR A 3 -36.40 53.69 31.86
C THR A 3 -37.08 52.35 31.55
N ARG A 4 -36.67 51.70 30.42
CA ARG A 4 -37.05 50.34 30.08
C ARG A 4 -36.12 49.36 30.77
N THR A 5 -36.62 48.61 31.74
CA THR A 5 -35.98 47.48 32.37
C THR A 5 -35.97 46.26 31.43
N ARG A 6 -34.81 45.71 31.07
CA ARG A 6 -34.65 44.47 30.32
C ARG A 6 -34.78 43.26 31.27
N LYS A 7 -35.71 42.34 30.94
CA LYS A 7 -35.82 41.03 31.62
C LYS A 7 -34.69 40.09 31.18
N PRO A 8 -34.11 39.27 32.07
CA PRO A 8 -33.08 38.31 31.70
C PRO A 8 -33.65 37.09 31.00
N ILE A 9 -32.98 36.66 29.92
CA ILE A 9 -33.32 35.48 29.14
C ILE A 9 -32.85 34.22 29.91
N ARG A 10 -33.83 33.40 30.34
CA ARG A 10 -33.54 32.07 30.92
C ARG A 10 -33.19 31.08 29.79
N TYR A 11 -31.90 30.71 29.66
CA TYR A 11 -31.45 29.65 28.78
C TYR A 11 -31.85 28.28 29.32
N ARG A 12 -32.58 27.51 28.52
CA ARG A 12 -33.16 26.19 28.89
C ARG A 12 -32.09 25.12 29.00
N ARG A 13 -31.78 24.67 30.22
CA ARG A 13 -30.96 23.49 30.58
C ARG A 13 -31.74 22.17 30.43
N LYS A 14 -32.27 21.83 29.24
CA LYS A 14 -33.10 20.60 29.08
C LYS A 14 -32.56 19.55 28.12
N ARG A 15 -31.39 19.75 27.45
CA ARG A 15 -30.89 18.79 26.47
C ARG A 15 -29.82 17.81 26.95
N ARG A 16 -29.28 17.93 28.18
CA ARG A 16 -28.21 17.03 28.69
C ARG A 16 -28.71 15.75 29.37
N ARG A 17 -29.97 15.63 29.77
CA ARG A 17 -30.45 14.44 30.48
C ARG A 17 -30.81 13.27 29.58
N HIS A 18 -31.22 13.47 28.34
CA HIS A 18 -31.54 12.37 27.41
C HIS A 18 -30.30 11.67 26.82
N LEU A 19 -29.18 12.37 26.68
CA LEU A 19 -27.94 11.76 26.17
C LEU A 19 -27.33 10.78 27.18
N LEU A 20 -27.40 11.06 28.49
CA LEU A 20 -26.87 10.18 29.52
C LEU A 20 -27.65 8.85 29.67
N HIS A 21 -28.95 8.85 29.39
CA HIS A 21 -29.78 7.64 29.53
C HIS A 21 -29.56 6.62 28.40
N PHE A 22 -28.99 7.03 27.25
CA PHE A 22 -28.67 6.11 26.16
C PHE A 22 -27.18 5.76 26.10
N VAL A 23 -26.29 6.69 26.44
CA VAL A 23 -24.83 6.48 26.38
C VAL A 23 -24.35 5.60 27.53
N LEU A 24 -24.89 5.77 28.74
CA LEU A 24 -24.48 5.00 29.90
C LEU A 24 -24.77 3.49 29.80
N PRO A 25 -25.99 3.05 29.39
CA PRO A 25 -26.26 1.62 29.21
C PRO A 25 -25.49 1.01 28.04
N MET A 26 -25.21 1.79 26.97
CA MET A 26 -24.39 1.33 25.86
C MET A 26 -22.90 1.15 26.27
N LEU A 27 -22.38 2.06 27.07
CA LEU A 27 -21.02 1.94 27.65
C LEU A 27 -20.92 0.77 28.62
N CYS A 28 -21.93 0.54 29.46
CA CYS A 28 -21.99 -0.62 30.36
C CYS A 28 -22.08 -1.94 29.58
N MET A 29 -22.81 -1.96 28.45
CA MET A 29 -22.90 -3.14 27.61
C MET A 29 -21.57 -3.45 26.91
N ILE A 30 -20.86 -2.42 26.43
CA ILE A 30 -19.51 -2.57 25.86
C ILE A 30 -18.52 -3.06 26.92
N LEU A 31 -18.54 -2.50 28.12
CA LEU A 31 -17.67 -2.94 29.24
C LEU A 31 -17.99 -4.37 29.69
N ALA A 32 -19.26 -4.76 29.70
CA ALA A 32 -19.68 -6.12 30.02
C ALA A 32 -19.23 -7.11 28.95
N LEU A 33 -19.31 -6.73 27.65
CA LEU A 33 -18.80 -7.53 26.55
C LEU A 33 -17.27 -7.67 26.59
N CYS A 34 -16.55 -6.59 26.91
CA CYS A 34 -15.09 -6.64 27.11
C CYS A 34 -14.71 -7.49 28.32
N ALA A 35 -15.43 -7.41 29.43
CA ALA A 35 -15.20 -8.23 30.62
C ALA A 35 -15.52 -9.72 30.37
N CYS A 36 -16.60 -10.02 29.63
CA CYS A 36 -16.92 -11.38 29.19
C CYS A 36 -15.86 -11.93 28.25
N ALA A 37 -15.38 -11.12 27.28
CA ALA A 37 -14.30 -11.51 26.39
C ALA A 37 -12.99 -11.78 27.16
N SER A 38 -12.62 -10.92 28.11
CA SER A 38 -11.44 -11.11 28.98
C SER A 38 -11.59 -12.32 29.90
N TYR A 39 -12.79 -12.59 30.39
CA TYR A 39 -13.06 -13.77 31.23
C TYR A 39 -12.99 -15.06 30.41
N ILE A 40 -13.51 -15.05 29.19
CA ILE A 40 -13.45 -16.19 28.25
C ILE A 40 -11.98 -16.43 27.84
N LEU A 41 -11.21 -15.39 27.51
CA LEU A 41 -9.78 -15.48 27.18
C LEU A 41 -8.94 -16.03 28.35
N ASN A 42 -9.24 -15.65 29.60
CA ASN A 42 -8.51 -16.11 30.78
C ASN A 42 -8.88 -17.54 31.21
N ARG A 43 -10.05 -18.05 30.81
CA ARG A 43 -10.51 -19.40 31.12
C ARG A 43 -10.17 -20.44 30.02
N SER A 44 -9.82 -19.97 28.81
CA SER A 44 -9.58 -20.81 27.64
C SER A 44 -8.11 -21.23 27.46
N ALA A 45 -7.27 -21.11 28.48
CA ALA A 45 -5.94 -21.74 28.44
C ALA A 45 -5.99 -23.30 28.32
N GLY A 46 -7.16 -23.85 27.99
CA GLY A 46 -7.37 -25.27 27.84
C GLY A 46 -8.62 -25.72 27.05
N ALA A 47 -9.31 -24.83 26.33
CA ALA A 47 -10.55 -25.21 25.62
C ALA A 47 -10.59 -24.65 24.20
N ASP A 48 -10.72 -25.56 23.24
CA ASP A 48 -11.12 -25.44 21.82
C ASP A 48 -10.89 -24.09 21.11
N SER A 49 -9.83 -24.05 20.31
CA SER A 49 -9.52 -22.99 19.34
C SER A 49 -10.66 -22.68 18.35
N GLY A 50 -11.57 -23.63 18.12
CA GLY A 50 -12.69 -23.49 17.18
C GLY A 50 -13.77 -22.47 17.57
N LEU A 51 -14.04 -22.30 18.86
CA LEU A 51 -15.08 -21.34 19.34
C LEU A 51 -14.59 -19.88 19.28
N VAL A 52 -13.33 -19.64 19.59
CA VAL A 52 -12.72 -18.30 19.54
C VAL A 52 -12.56 -17.85 18.09
N SER A 53 -12.13 -18.74 17.21
CA SER A 53 -12.05 -18.51 15.77
C SER A 53 -13.43 -18.21 15.16
N GLY A 54 -14.49 -18.92 15.59
CA GLY A 54 -15.87 -18.66 15.16
C GLY A 54 -16.42 -17.29 15.58
N ILE A 55 -16.09 -16.79 16.77
CA ILE A 55 -16.53 -15.47 17.24
C ILE A 55 -15.74 -14.35 16.54
N LEU A 56 -14.42 -14.50 16.34
CA LEU A 56 -13.60 -13.58 15.57
C LEU A 56 -14.07 -13.50 14.12
N SER A 57 -14.44 -14.63 13.50
CA SER A 57 -14.97 -14.64 12.13
C SER A 57 -16.33 -13.94 11.98
N LEU A 58 -17.12 -13.81 13.04
CA LEU A 58 -18.37 -13.05 13.05
C LEU A 58 -18.14 -11.54 13.16
N LEU A 59 -17.05 -11.12 13.80
CA LEU A 59 -16.70 -9.71 14.02
C LEU A 59 -15.72 -9.17 12.98
N GLY A 60 -14.96 -10.04 12.31
CA GLY A 60 -13.97 -9.68 11.29
C GLY A 60 -14.57 -9.03 10.04
N GLY A 61 -13.79 -8.19 9.36
CA GLY A 61 -14.12 -7.61 8.06
C GLY A 61 -14.29 -8.67 6.96
N SER A 62 -14.79 -8.27 5.80
CA SER A 62 -15.02 -9.25 4.70
C SER A 62 -13.72 -9.91 4.24
N ALA A 63 -12.60 -9.18 4.21
CA ALA A 63 -11.28 -9.71 3.87
C ALA A 63 -10.80 -10.79 4.85
N GLU A 64 -10.89 -10.51 6.15
CA GLU A 64 -10.50 -11.46 7.21
C GLU A 64 -11.31 -12.77 7.14
N LYS A 65 -12.62 -12.67 6.87
CA LYS A 65 -13.48 -13.85 6.69
C LYS A 65 -13.09 -14.68 5.47
N GLU A 66 -12.72 -14.04 4.37
CA GLU A 66 -12.26 -14.72 3.16
C GLU A 66 -10.93 -15.44 3.40
N ILE A 67 -9.97 -14.75 4.04
CA ILE A 67 -8.66 -15.32 4.41
C ILE A 67 -8.83 -16.47 5.39
N SER A 68 -9.63 -16.29 6.47
CA SER A 68 -9.87 -17.35 7.46
C SER A 68 -10.48 -18.60 6.86
N ARG A 69 -11.42 -18.45 5.92
CA ARG A 69 -12.02 -19.58 5.21
C ARG A 69 -10.99 -20.32 4.35
N TYR A 70 -10.15 -19.59 3.62
CA TYR A 70 -9.07 -20.17 2.83
C TYR A 70 -8.03 -20.86 3.72
N ALA A 71 -7.61 -20.21 4.80
CA ALA A 71 -6.65 -20.74 5.76
C ALA A 71 -7.11 -22.09 6.31
N SER A 72 -8.34 -22.14 6.86
CA SER A 72 -8.94 -23.37 7.42
C SER A 72 -9.05 -24.50 6.39
N ALA A 73 -9.35 -24.18 5.13
CA ALA A 73 -9.44 -25.18 4.06
C ALA A 73 -8.07 -25.74 3.64
N ASN A 74 -6.96 -25.03 3.97
CA ASN A 74 -5.60 -25.42 3.62
C ASN A 74 -4.72 -25.79 4.84
N GLY A 75 -5.33 -25.98 6.02
CA GLY A 75 -4.63 -26.41 7.24
C GLY A 75 -3.86 -25.28 7.96
N TYR A 76 -4.21 -24.02 7.72
CA TYR A 76 -3.67 -22.84 8.38
C TYR A 76 -4.72 -22.21 9.30
N ASP A 77 -4.26 -21.28 10.16
CA ASP A 77 -5.11 -20.42 10.99
C ASP A 77 -4.97 -18.96 10.55
N ILE A 78 -5.98 -18.14 10.85
CA ILE A 78 -5.92 -16.70 10.54
C ILE A 78 -4.75 -16.00 11.26
N SER A 79 -4.32 -16.52 12.41
CA SER A 79 -3.15 -16.03 13.15
C SER A 79 -1.82 -16.27 12.43
N ASP A 80 -1.78 -17.10 11.41
CA ASP A 80 -0.60 -17.29 10.56
C ASP A 80 -0.37 -16.10 9.60
N TYR A 81 -1.34 -15.21 9.49
CA TYR A 81 -1.30 -14.05 8.61
C TYR A 81 -1.02 -12.77 9.41
N PRO A 82 0.05 -12.02 9.09
CA PRO A 82 0.24 -10.67 9.64
C PRO A 82 -0.95 -9.77 9.34
N GLN A 83 -1.34 -8.92 10.29
CA GLN A 83 -2.45 -7.98 10.11
C GLN A 83 -2.24 -7.07 8.89
N SER A 84 -1.00 -6.68 8.61
CA SER A 84 -0.63 -5.87 7.44
C SER A 84 -1.01 -6.52 6.11
N LEU A 85 -0.98 -7.86 6.00
CA LEU A 85 -1.44 -8.59 4.81
C LEU A 85 -2.96 -8.65 4.72
N ILE A 86 -3.66 -8.82 5.84
CA ILE A 86 -5.13 -8.77 5.88
C ILE A 86 -5.60 -7.39 5.42
N ASP A 87 -4.98 -6.34 5.94
CA ASP A 87 -5.25 -4.95 5.57
C ASP A 87 -4.88 -4.66 4.10
N LEU A 88 -3.80 -5.25 3.59
CA LEU A 88 -3.43 -5.14 2.17
C LEU A 88 -4.53 -5.73 1.28
N TYR A 89 -4.98 -6.94 1.57
CA TYR A 89 -6.04 -7.59 0.80
C TYR A 89 -7.38 -6.86 0.93
N ASP A 90 -7.68 -6.28 2.09
CA ASP A 90 -8.91 -5.50 2.25
C ASP A 90 -8.92 -4.26 1.34
N ARG A 91 -7.80 -3.56 1.25
CA ARG A 91 -7.63 -2.38 0.39
C ARG A 91 -7.43 -2.72 -1.08
N ASN A 92 -6.76 -3.84 -1.39
CA ASN A 92 -6.41 -4.21 -2.76
C ASN A 92 -6.68 -5.70 -3.02
N LYS A 93 -7.83 -6.00 -3.60
CA LYS A 93 -8.24 -7.39 -3.93
C LYS A 93 -7.37 -8.05 -5.01
N GLU A 94 -6.53 -7.29 -5.73
CA GLU A 94 -5.58 -7.85 -6.69
C GLU A 94 -4.46 -8.67 -6.02
N THR A 95 -4.23 -8.46 -4.72
CA THR A 95 -3.21 -9.15 -3.93
C THR A 95 -3.64 -10.51 -3.37
N LYS A 96 -4.80 -11.02 -3.81
CA LYS A 96 -5.41 -12.23 -3.26
C LYS A 96 -4.43 -13.39 -3.15
N ASP A 97 -3.82 -13.80 -4.24
CA ASP A 97 -2.95 -14.98 -4.26
C ASP A 97 -1.70 -14.75 -3.40
N PHE A 98 -1.12 -13.55 -3.45
CA PHE A 98 0.00 -13.17 -2.59
C PHE A 98 -0.34 -13.27 -1.09
N VAL A 99 -1.50 -12.77 -0.68
CA VAL A 99 -1.93 -12.80 0.72
C VAL A 99 -2.34 -14.21 1.14
N PHE A 100 -3.17 -14.87 0.34
CA PHE A 100 -3.75 -16.17 0.72
C PHE A 100 -2.70 -17.27 0.83
N GLU A 101 -1.72 -17.28 -0.06
CA GLU A 101 -0.67 -18.30 -0.09
C GLU A 101 0.54 -17.96 0.82
N TYR A 102 0.48 -16.85 1.56
CA TYR A 102 1.57 -16.41 2.44
C TYR A 102 2.08 -17.50 3.39
N PRO A 103 1.25 -18.23 4.19
CA PRO A 103 1.76 -19.22 5.12
C PRO A 103 2.54 -20.36 4.44
N ALA A 104 2.12 -20.72 3.23
CA ALA A 104 2.78 -21.77 2.45
C ALA A 104 4.10 -21.31 1.83
N LYS A 105 4.19 -20.03 1.40
CA LYS A 105 5.25 -19.56 0.51
C LYS A 105 6.23 -18.57 1.14
N LYS A 106 5.95 -18.04 2.34
CA LYS A 106 6.76 -16.99 2.97
C LYS A 106 8.24 -17.35 3.17
N ASP A 107 8.54 -18.63 3.31
CA ASP A 107 9.90 -19.15 3.55
C ASP A 107 10.55 -19.74 2.28
N GLU A 108 9.85 -19.69 1.13
CA GLU A 108 10.38 -20.14 -0.13
C GLU A 108 11.34 -19.11 -0.73
N THR A 109 12.36 -19.62 -1.46
CA THR A 109 13.24 -18.80 -2.30
C THR A 109 12.99 -19.18 -3.75
N PRO A 110 11.97 -18.61 -4.40
CA PRO A 110 11.61 -18.98 -5.75
C PRO A 110 12.66 -18.53 -6.76
N SER A 111 12.84 -19.29 -7.82
CA SER A 111 13.62 -18.86 -8.98
C SER A 111 12.90 -17.69 -9.68
N ILE A 112 13.66 -16.62 -9.96
CA ILE A 112 13.14 -15.46 -10.69
C ILE A 112 13.57 -15.59 -12.16
N ASP A 113 12.64 -16.03 -13.00
CA ASP A 113 12.81 -16.04 -14.45
C ASP A 113 11.96 -14.92 -15.08
N LEU A 114 12.65 -13.98 -15.72
CA LEU A 114 12.06 -12.86 -16.49
C LEU A 114 12.51 -12.89 -17.95
N SER A 115 13.02 -14.02 -18.45
CA SER A 115 13.56 -14.17 -19.82
C SER A 115 12.53 -13.87 -20.93
N THR A 116 11.23 -14.06 -20.63
CA THR A 116 10.13 -13.79 -21.55
C THR A 116 9.54 -12.38 -21.42
N LEU A 117 10.10 -11.55 -20.50
CA LEU A 117 9.61 -10.20 -20.27
C LEU A 117 9.87 -9.31 -21.48
N ASN A 118 8.84 -8.61 -21.95
CA ASN A 118 9.02 -7.60 -22.99
C ASN A 118 9.74 -6.37 -22.42
N THR A 119 10.95 -6.11 -22.88
CA THR A 119 11.79 -4.97 -22.49
C THR A 119 11.79 -3.82 -23.49
N SER A 120 11.04 -3.93 -24.59
CA SER A 120 10.92 -2.83 -25.57
C SER A 120 10.02 -1.68 -25.11
N SER A 121 9.36 -1.84 -23.98
CA SER A 121 8.64 -0.80 -23.24
C SER A 121 8.84 -1.02 -21.76
N VAL A 122 8.58 -0.01 -20.93
CA VAL A 122 8.69 -0.14 -19.47
C VAL A 122 7.76 -1.26 -18.99
N PRO A 123 8.31 -2.39 -18.51
CA PRO A 123 7.48 -3.53 -18.11
C PRO A 123 6.68 -3.19 -16.84
N LEU A 124 5.48 -3.73 -16.71
CA LEU A 124 4.73 -3.65 -15.46
C LEU A 124 5.13 -4.79 -14.53
N LEU A 125 5.77 -4.45 -13.41
CA LEU A 125 6.09 -5.38 -12.34
C LEU A 125 5.28 -5.01 -11.10
N MET A 126 4.76 -6.04 -10.42
CA MET A 126 3.98 -5.83 -9.19
C MET A 126 4.87 -6.04 -7.96
N GLN A 127 4.84 -5.12 -6.99
CA GLN A 127 5.61 -5.27 -5.75
C GLN A 127 5.21 -6.53 -4.95
N TRP A 128 3.96 -6.95 -5.06
CA TRP A 128 3.41 -8.13 -4.41
C TRP A 128 3.46 -9.42 -5.27
N ASP A 129 4.28 -9.47 -6.32
CA ASP A 129 4.54 -10.72 -7.03
C ASP A 129 5.25 -11.71 -6.08
N GLN A 130 4.76 -12.95 -6.02
CA GLN A 130 5.24 -13.97 -5.09
C GLN A 130 6.72 -14.31 -5.26
N ARG A 131 7.32 -14.03 -6.42
CA ARG A 131 8.74 -14.27 -6.69
C ARG A 131 9.67 -13.40 -5.84
N TRP A 132 9.18 -12.27 -5.31
CA TRP A 132 9.95 -11.34 -4.47
C TRP A 132 9.17 -10.70 -3.34
N GLY A 133 7.84 -10.75 -3.37
CA GLY A 133 6.97 -10.03 -2.43
C GLY A 133 7.12 -10.48 -0.98
N TYR A 134 7.54 -11.72 -0.72
CA TYR A 134 7.74 -12.23 0.64
C TYR A 134 9.13 -11.90 1.21
N LYS A 135 10.06 -11.36 0.40
CA LYS A 135 11.38 -10.90 0.87
C LYS A 135 11.22 -9.76 1.89
N GLN A 136 12.12 -9.72 2.88
CA GLN A 136 12.16 -8.59 3.82
C GLN A 136 12.78 -7.36 3.16
N TYR A 137 12.14 -6.21 3.34
CA TYR A 137 12.62 -4.92 2.86
C TYR A 137 12.12 -3.78 3.76
N ALA A 138 13.01 -2.89 4.21
CA ALA A 138 12.67 -1.72 5.02
C ALA A 138 11.81 -2.06 6.27
N GLY A 139 12.12 -3.18 6.92
CA GLY A 139 11.43 -3.61 8.14
C GLY A 139 10.07 -4.30 7.94
N ASP A 140 9.65 -4.54 6.68
CA ASP A 140 8.39 -5.23 6.35
C ASP A 140 8.56 -6.17 5.15
N LEU A 141 7.51 -6.87 4.74
CA LEU A 141 7.50 -7.63 3.50
C LEU A 141 7.62 -6.68 2.29
N PHE A 142 8.41 -7.09 1.30
CA PHE A 142 8.58 -6.32 0.06
C PHE A 142 7.25 -6.01 -0.63
N GLY A 143 6.30 -6.94 -0.60
CA GLY A 143 4.96 -6.74 -1.15
C GLY A 143 4.19 -5.55 -0.53
N LEU A 144 4.59 -5.12 0.67
CA LEU A 144 4.01 -3.97 1.39
C LEU A 144 4.83 -2.68 1.17
N SER A 145 6.16 -2.78 1.19
CA SER A 145 7.09 -1.64 1.25
C SER A 145 7.91 -1.42 -0.02
N GLY A 146 7.85 -2.34 -0.99
CA GLY A 146 8.77 -2.42 -2.12
C GLY A 146 8.42 -1.59 -3.36
N CYS A 147 7.54 -0.59 -3.28
CA CYS A 147 7.16 0.22 -4.44
C CYS A 147 8.36 0.92 -5.10
N GLY A 148 9.27 1.49 -4.30
CA GLY A 148 10.47 2.18 -4.80
C GLY A 148 11.39 1.27 -5.62
N PRO A 149 11.91 0.17 -5.05
CA PRO A 149 12.74 -0.78 -5.80
C PRO A 149 12.02 -1.38 -7.01
N THR A 150 10.70 -1.61 -6.92
CA THR A 150 9.93 -2.12 -8.07
C THR A 150 9.87 -1.08 -9.20
N CYS A 151 9.67 0.20 -8.90
CA CYS A 151 9.70 1.27 -9.89
C CYS A 151 11.07 1.39 -10.56
N LEU A 152 12.13 1.41 -9.75
CA LEU A 152 13.51 1.50 -10.29
C LEU A 152 13.87 0.27 -11.12
N SER A 153 13.43 -0.93 -10.71
CA SER A 153 13.59 -2.16 -11.49
C SER A 153 12.90 -2.08 -12.87
N MET A 154 11.65 -1.59 -12.92
CA MET A 154 10.93 -1.41 -14.18
C MET A 154 11.69 -0.49 -15.15
N VAL A 155 12.22 0.62 -14.64
CA VAL A 155 13.00 1.59 -15.41
C VAL A 155 14.34 0.98 -15.85
N ALA A 156 15.07 0.35 -14.93
CA ALA A 156 16.38 -0.25 -15.20
C ALA A 156 16.30 -1.36 -16.26
N ILE A 157 15.32 -2.25 -16.15
CA ILE A 157 15.11 -3.31 -17.14
C ILE A 157 14.76 -2.73 -18.52
N TYR A 158 13.95 -1.69 -18.59
CA TYR A 158 13.62 -1.03 -19.84
C TYR A 158 14.85 -0.41 -20.51
N LEU A 159 15.65 0.36 -19.77
CA LEU A 159 16.79 1.10 -20.32
C LEU A 159 17.96 0.19 -20.68
N THR A 160 18.15 -0.93 -19.99
CA THR A 160 19.32 -1.80 -20.16
C THR A 160 19.02 -3.12 -20.85
N GLY A 161 17.77 -3.57 -20.89
CA GLY A 161 17.37 -4.92 -21.28
C GLY A 161 17.78 -6.00 -20.26
N ASN A 162 18.42 -5.62 -19.15
CA ASN A 162 18.94 -6.57 -18.15
C ASN A 162 17.87 -6.98 -17.14
N THR A 163 17.25 -8.13 -17.35
CA THR A 163 16.21 -8.68 -16.48
C THR A 163 16.72 -9.15 -15.11
N ASN A 164 18.04 -9.25 -14.90
CA ASN A 164 18.63 -9.53 -13.59
C ASN A 164 18.46 -8.35 -12.61
N MET A 165 18.24 -7.13 -13.12
CA MET A 165 17.89 -5.97 -12.29
C MET A 165 16.41 -6.02 -11.82
N ASN A 166 15.96 -7.21 -11.45
CA ASN A 166 14.60 -7.49 -10.99
C ASN A 166 14.33 -6.87 -9.59
N PRO A 167 13.06 -6.80 -9.13
CA PRO A 167 12.71 -6.18 -7.87
C PRO A 167 13.43 -6.76 -6.64
N ALA A 168 13.71 -8.07 -6.61
CA ALA A 168 14.46 -8.68 -5.51
C ALA A 168 15.91 -8.19 -5.45
N TRP A 169 16.59 -8.14 -6.61
CA TRP A 169 17.94 -7.59 -6.74
C TRP A 169 17.96 -6.10 -6.37
N MET A 170 16.97 -5.35 -6.83
CA MET A 170 16.89 -3.93 -6.56
C MET A 170 16.61 -3.62 -5.07
N ALA A 171 15.90 -4.51 -4.37
CA ALA A 171 15.72 -4.43 -2.91
C ALA A 171 17.06 -4.60 -2.18
N ASP A 172 17.88 -5.56 -2.60
CA ASP A 172 19.23 -5.78 -2.03
C ASP A 172 20.15 -4.60 -2.32
N PHE A 173 20.11 -4.07 -3.53
CA PHE A 173 20.82 -2.85 -3.88
C PHE A 173 20.41 -1.68 -2.99
N ALA A 174 19.11 -1.40 -2.87
CA ALA A 174 18.60 -0.30 -2.05
C ALA A 174 18.99 -0.45 -0.57
N SER A 175 18.88 -1.65 -0.02
CA SER A 175 19.23 -1.93 1.38
C SER A 175 20.74 -1.79 1.63
N SER A 176 21.59 -2.34 0.75
CA SER A 176 23.04 -2.31 0.93
C SER A 176 23.66 -0.92 0.77
N HIS A 177 22.98 -0.01 0.07
CA HIS A 177 23.44 1.37 -0.15
C HIS A 177 22.73 2.42 0.74
N GLY A 178 21.89 1.97 1.70
CA GLY A 178 21.25 2.87 2.65
C GLY A 178 20.04 3.63 2.07
N TYR A 179 19.46 3.15 0.96
CA TYR A 179 18.24 3.75 0.37
C TYR A 179 16.94 3.16 0.92
N ALA A 180 17.02 2.09 1.73
CA ALA A 180 15.86 1.56 2.46
C ALA A 180 15.59 2.38 3.71
N SER A 181 14.33 2.70 3.96
CA SER A 181 13.86 3.48 5.11
C SER A 181 12.95 2.62 5.97
N ASP A 182 13.44 2.18 7.13
CA ASP A 182 12.71 1.31 8.04
C ASP A 182 11.32 1.87 8.37
N GLY A 183 10.29 1.04 8.15
CA GLY A 183 8.89 1.41 8.36
C GLY A 183 8.28 2.37 7.31
N SER A 184 9.05 2.79 6.29
CA SER A 184 8.61 3.75 5.28
C SER A 184 8.88 3.36 3.82
N GLY A 185 9.57 2.23 3.58
CA GLY A 185 9.92 1.75 2.25
C GLY A 185 11.25 2.31 1.74
N SER A 186 11.27 3.33 0.89
CA SER A 186 12.51 3.84 0.29
C SER A 186 12.64 5.35 0.47
N TYR A 187 13.89 5.81 0.71
CA TYR A 187 14.23 7.22 0.56
C TYR A 187 14.16 7.63 -0.91
N TRP A 188 13.86 8.89 -1.18
CA TRP A 188 13.81 9.45 -2.53
C TRP A 188 15.17 9.42 -3.23
N THR A 189 16.25 9.45 -2.45
CA THR A 189 17.64 9.31 -2.92
C THR A 189 17.90 7.98 -3.64
N LEU A 190 17.03 6.95 -3.47
CA LEU A 190 17.06 5.75 -4.30
C LEU A 190 17.00 6.09 -5.80
N PHE A 191 16.27 7.13 -6.18
CA PHE A 191 16.12 7.53 -7.59
C PHE A 191 17.22 8.50 -8.01
N SER A 192 17.45 9.58 -7.25
CA SER A 192 18.44 10.60 -7.60
C SER A 192 19.88 10.08 -7.51
N GLU A 193 20.27 9.48 -6.39
CA GLU A 193 21.63 8.99 -6.16
C GLU A 193 21.81 7.53 -6.58
N GLY A 194 20.85 6.67 -6.18
CA GLY A 194 20.85 5.25 -6.51
C GLY A 194 20.78 5.03 -8.02
N GLY A 195 19.89 5.76 -8.72
CA GLY A 195 19.82 5.71 -10.18
C GLY A 195 21.14 6.08 -10.87
N VAL A 196 21.76 7.17 -10.42
CA VAL A 196 23.08 7.61 -10.93
C VAL A 196 24.17 6.57 -10.65
N SER A 197 24.18 5.95 -9.46
CA SER A 197 25.17 4.92 -9.11
C SER A 197 25.00 3.64 -9.93
N LEU A 198 23.82 3.39 -10.49
CA LEU A 198 23.54 2.31 -11.44
C LEU A 198 23.94 2.66 -12.89
N GLY A 199 24.43 3.89 -13.13
CA GLY A 199 24.89 4.35 -14.43
C GLY A 199 23.84 5.07 -15.29
N PHE A 200 22.68 5.43 -14.74
CA PHE A 200 21.65 6.19 -15.47
C PHE A 200 21.93 7.69 -15.42
N ASP A 201 21.54 8.38 -16.48
CA ASP A 201 21.35 9.84 -16.44
C ASP A 201 20.01 10.12 -15.78
N VAL A 202 20.04 10.66 -14.58
CA VAL A 202 18.86 10.98 -13.79
C VAL A 202 18.75 12.48 -13.59
N THR A 203 17.59 13.02 -13.95
CA THR A 203 17.30 14.46 -13.81
C THR A 203 16.01 14.64 -13.02
N GLU A 204 16.06 15.31 -11.90
CA GLU A 204 14.86 15.82 -11.23
C GLU A 204 14.25 16.97 -12.04
N ILE A 205 12.95 16.91 -12.29
CA ILE A 205 12.24 17.92 -13.08
C ILE A 205 11.11 18.56 -12.26
N PRO A 206 10.82 19.86 -12.48
CA PRO A 206 9.64 20.47 -11.87
C PRO A 206 8.35 19.84 -12.40
N LEU A 207 7.28 19.96 -11.62
CA LEU A 207 5.93 19.56 -12.04
C LEU A 207 5.40 20.53 -13.11
N ASP A 208 5.70 20.21 -14.35
CA ASP A 208 5.32 20.97 -15.54
C ASP A 208 4.81 19.98 -16.59
N GLU A 209 3.59 20.19 -17.08
CA GLU A 209 2.93 19.27 -18.01
C GLU A 209 3.73 19.04 -19.28
N GLN A 210 4.22 20.13 -19.91
CA GLN A 210 4.93 20.02 -21.16
C GLN A 210 6.25 19.29 -21.01
N ARG A 211 6.98 19.51 -19.91
CA ARG A 211 8.22 18.77 -19.61
C ARG A 211 7.99 17.29 -19.42
N ILE A 212 6.89 16.91 -18.76
CA ILE A 212 6.51 15.52 -18.60
C ILE A 212 6.22 14.91 -19.98
N ILE A 213 5.40 15.58 -20.80
CA ILE A 213 5.03 15.11 -22.14
C ILE A 213 6.27 14.96 -23.01
N ASP A 214 7.12 15.98 -23.11
CA ASP A 214 8.33 15.98 -23.96
C ASP A 214 9.27 14.80 -23.61
N ASN A 215 9.42 14.46 -22.33
CA ASN A 215 10.22 13.29 -21.94
C ASN A 215 9.54 11.97 -22.27
N LEU A 216 8.24 11.86 -22.02
CA LEU A 216 7.50 10.61 -22.29
C LEU A 216 7.39 10.31 -23.79
N GLU A 217 7.28 11.32 -24.66
CA GLU A 217 7.19 11.17 -26.13
C GLU A 217 8.49 10.66 -26.74
N VAL A 218 9.64 10.99 -26.14
CA VAL A 218 10.94 10.47 -26.59
C VAL A 218 11.32 9.17 -25.89
N GLY A 219 10.44 8.59 -25.07
CA GLY A 219 10.63 7.30 -24.44
C GLY A 219 11.41 7.34 -23.11
N ASN A 220 11.65 8.51 -22.52
CA ASN A 220 12.27 8.63 -21.21
C ASN A 220 11.24 8.36 -20.11
N PRO A 221 11.35 7.27 -19.33
CA PRO A 221 10.45 7.01 -18.22
C PRO A 221 10.69 8.01 -17.08
N ILE A 222 9.63 8.31 -16.34
CA ILE A 222 9.68 9.22 -15.21
C ILE A 222 9.19 8.49 -13.95
N VAL A 223 10.02 8.39 -12.93
CA VAL A 223 9.55 7.96 -11.62
C VAL A 223 8.91 9.15 -10.92
N ALA A 224 7.73 8.96 -10.38
CA ALA A 224 6.99 9.95 -9.62
C ALA A 224 6.73 9.45 -8.20
N VAL A 225 7.01 10.28 -7.19
CA VAL A 225 6.48 10.09 -5.86
C VAL A 225 5.15 10.80 -5.74
N VAL A 226 4.13 10.09 -5.23
CA VAL A 226 2.77 10.61 -5.07
C VAL A 226 2.33 10.56 -3.61
N GLY A 227 1.58 11.57 -3.21
CA GLY A 227 0.88 11.65 -1.93
C GLY A 227 -0.54 11.10 -2.02
N PRO A 228 -1.36 11.33 -0.98
CA PRO A 228 -2.74 10.85 -0.91
C PRO A 228 -3.57 11.23 -2.13
N GLY A 229 -4.28 10.23 -2.69
CA GLY A 229 -5.10 10.40 -3.88
C GLY A 229 -5.54 9.07 -4.51
N ASP A 230 -5.46 8.98 -5.83
CA ASP A 230 -5.92 7.81 -6.58
C ASP A 230 -5.02 6.57 -6.41
N PHE A 231 -3.73 6.78 -6.10
CA PHE A 231 -2.73 5.71 -6.03
C PHE A 231 -2.45 5.24 -4.60
N THR A 232 -2.65 6.09 -3.62
CA THR A 232 -2.30 5.81 -2.22
C THR A 232 -3.08 6.69 -1.25
N THR A 233 -3.15 6.28 0.01
CA THR A 233 -3.67 7.09 1.11
C THR A 233 -2.55 7.77 1.92
N THR A 234 -1.28 7.43 1.67
CA THR A 234 -0.11 7.96 2.39
C THR A 234 0.95 8.50 1.43
N GLY A 235 1.85 7.65 0.99
CA GLY A 235 2.91 7.91 0.01
C GLY A 235 3.13 6.68 -0.87
N HIS A 236 3.53 6.88 -2.14
CA HIS A 236 3.75 5.79 -3.07
C HIS A 236 4.66 6.23 -4.22
N PHE A 237 5.29 5.27 -4.90
CA PHE A 237 6.03 5.51 -6.12
C PHE A 237 5.34 4.82 -7.29
N ILE A 238 5.28 5.53 -8.41
CA ILE A 238 4.75 5.05 -9.69
C ILE A 238 5.72 5.42 -10.82
N VAL A 239 5.58 4.80 -11.98
CA VAL A 239 6.36 5.16 -13.18
C VAL A 239 5.41 5.71 -14.24
N LEU A 240 5.66 6.93 -14.71
CA LEU A 240 5.03 7.46 -15.90
C LEU A 240 5.81 6.88 -17.10
N THR A 241 5.12 6.19 -18.01
CA THR A 241 5.76 5.33 -19.01
C THR A 241 5.48 5.74 -20.45
N GLY A 242 4.66 6.75 -20.66
CA GLY A 242 4.34 7.24 -22.00
C GLY A 242 3.19 8.25 -21.99
N TYR A 243 3.00 8.89 -23.14
CA TYR A 243 1.90 9.81 -23.38
C TYR A 243 1.12 9.34 -24.61
N GLN A 244 -0.19 9.22 -24.49
CA GLN A 244 -1.05 8.68 -25.53
C GLN A 244 -2.43 9.32 -25.49
N ASN A 245 -2.93 9.78 -26.61
CA ASN A 245 -4.28 10.37 -26.74
C ASN A 245 -4.54 11.54 -25.77
N GLY A 246 -3.52 12.36 -25.49
CA GLY A 246 -3.66 13.46 -24.54
C GLY A 246 -3.57 13.05 -23.07
N GLN A 247 -3.20 11.79 -22.76
CA GLN A 247 -3.20 11.24 -21.42
C GLN A 247 -1.90 10.50 -21.11
N ILE A 248 -1.55 10.41 -19.83
CA ILE A 248 -0.35 9.79 -19.31
C ILE A 248 -0.61 8.30 -19.02
N LYS A 249 0.28 7.45 -19.51
CA LYS A 249 0.32 6.04 -19.16
C LYS A 249 1.15 5.85 -17.89
N VAL A 250 0.63 5.09 -16.93
CA VAL A 250 1.26 4.84 -15.62
C VAL A 250 1.47 3.36 -15.41
N ASN A 251 2.63 2.97 -14.88
CA ASN A 251 2.84 1.69 -14.23
C ASN A 251 2.81 1.91 -12.71
N ASP A 252 1.77 1.40 -12.06
CA ASP A 252 1.60 1.39 -10.61
C ASP A 252 2.00 0.02 -10.07
N PRO A 253 3.11 -0.11 -9.32
CA PRO A 253 3.59 -1.40 -8.81
C PRO A 253 2.64 -2.06 -7.81
N ASN A 254 1.63 -1.35 -7.33
CA ASN A 254 0.62 -1.90 -6.43
C ASN A 254 -0.73 -2.19 -7.09
N SER A 255 -0.99 -1.69 -8.31
CA SER A 255 -2.31 -1.86 -8.94
C SER A 255 -2.23 -2.05 -10.46
N ARG A 256 -2.57 -3.25 -10.93
CA ARG A 256 -2.81 -3.52 -12.36
C ARG A 256 -3.99 -2.69 -12.90
N LYS A 257 -5.00 -2.46 -12.05
CA LYS A 257 -6.17 -1.66 -12.42
C LYS A 257 -5.79 -0.22 -12.75
N ASN A 258 -4.92 0.40 -11.94
CA ASN A 258 -4.42 1.75 -12.20
C ASN A 258 -3.52 1.76 -13.44
N SER A 259 -2.70 0.75 -13.64
CA SER A 259 -1.78 0.61 -14.78
C SER A 259 -2.50 0.37 -16.13
N LYS A 260 -3.75 -0.10 -16.10
CA LYS A 260 -4.57 -0.29 -17.32
C LYS A 260 -5.27 0.98 -17.79
N LYS A 261 -5.30 2.03 -16.96
CA LYS A 261 -5.93 3.31 -17.30
C LYS A 261 -4.93 4.26 -17.92
N LEU A 262 -5.43 5.18 -18.72
CA LEU A 262 -4.76 6.42 -19.05
C LEU A 262 -5.22 7.51 -18.06
N TRP A 263 -4.34 8.46 -17.77
CA TRP A 263 -4.55 9.44 -16.72
C TRP A 263 -4.42 10.86 -17.27
N ASP A 264 -5.42 11.70 -17.00
CA ASP A 264 -5.34 13.12 -17.30
C ASP A 264 -4.30 13.78 -16.37
N TYR A 265 -3.49 14.69 -16.91
CA TYR A 265 -2.51 15.44 -16.11
C TYR A 265 -3.18 16.17 -14.95
N ASP A 266 -4.27 16.89 -15.20
CA ASP A 266 -4.99 17.64 -14.18
C ASP A 266 -5.50 16.74 -13.03
N ARG A 267 -5.80 15.47 -13.33
CA ARG A 267 -6.25 14.52 -12.31
C ARG A 267 -5.14 14.10 -11.36
N ILE A 268 -3.92 13.92 -11.86
CA ILE A 268 -2.83 13.33 -11.07
C ILE A 268 -1.81 14.37 -10.58
N SER A 269 -1.70 15.54 -11.23
CA SER A 269 -0.68 16.55 -10.92
C SER A 269 -0.70 16.99 -9.46
N GLY A 270 -1.88 17.24 -8.88
CA GLY A 270 -2.01 17.61 -7.47
C GLY A 270 -1.55 16.55 -6.46
N GLN A 271 -1.39 15.30 -6.89
CA GLN A 271 -0.93 14.18 -6.06
C GLN A 271 0.59 14.00 -6.15
N ILE A 272 1.24 14.47 -7.22
CA ILE A 272 2.68 14.35 -7.46
C ILE A 272 3.44 15.29 -6.49
N LYS A 273 4.51 14.76 -5.90
CA LYS A 273 5.37 15.48 -4.96
C LYS A 273 6.75 15.73 -5.53
N ASP A 274 7.26 14.80 -6.35
CA ASP A 274 8.53 14.93 -7.05
C ASP A 274 8.60 14.00 -8.26
N LEU A 275 9.54 14.26 -9.18
CA LEU A 275 9.67 13.61 -10.49
C LEU A 275 11.14 13.43 -10.88
N TRP A 276 11.55 12.22 -11.25
CA TRP A 276 12.88 11.92 -11.78
C TRP A 276 12.77 11.28 -13.17
N VAL A 277 13.35 11.93 -14.17
CA VAL A 277 13.49 11.42 -15.54
C VAL A 277 14.73 10.53 -15.60
N PHE A 278 14.61 9.39 -16.27
CA PHE A 278 15.72 8.43 -16.47
C PHE A 278 16.04 8.31 -17.96
N ARG A 279 17.36 8.20 -18.25
CA ARG A 279 17.91 8.00 -19.60
C ARG A 279 19.09 7.02 -19.57
#